data_3840069ef5a69d9381f162d1d5b0dc6a
#
_entry.id   3840069ef5a69d9381f162d1d5b0dc6a
#
_cell.length_a   1.000
_cell.length_b   1.000
_cell.length_c   1.000
_cell.angle_alpha   90.00
_cell.angle_beta   90.00
_cell.angle_gamma   90.00
#
_symmetry.space_group_name_H-M   'P 1'
#
loop_
_entity.id
_entity.type
_entity.pdbx_description
1 polymer ?
#
loop_
_entity_poly.entity_id
_entity_poly.type
_entity_poly.pdbx_seq_one_letter_code
_entity_poly.pdbx_strand_id
1 'polypeptide(L)'
;MKQYQIPEIDLVIVDLYPFEETVASTTDEKLIIEKIDIGGPSMIRAAAKNHASVVVVAAKKDYSMLEEILAAQSGLTTLEQRRKFAALAFEVVAHYDVAIARYFNPSEALYFLESVTNPQPMRYGENPHQHGVFYGNLGELFEQLNGKDLSYNNLV
;
A
#
# COMPACT_ATOMS: atom_id res chain seq x y z
N MET A 1 7.25 -22.27 -21.10
CA MET A 1 7.44 -22.94 -19.81
C MET A 1 7.69 -24.43 -19.95
N LYS A 2 6.88 -25.20 -20.66
CA LYS A 2 7.08 -26.67 -20.85
C LYS A 2 8.46 -27.04 -21.40
N GLN A 3 9.01 -26.25 -22.35
CA GLN A 3 10.34 -26.49 -22.96
C GLN A 3 11.49 -26.44 -21.95
N TYR A 4 11.39 -25.64 -20.89
CA TYR A 4 12.44 -25.44 -19.89
C TYR A 4 12.12 -26.07 -18.53
N GLN A 5 11.02 -26.83 -18.44
CA GLN A 5 10.58 -27.47 -17.18
C GLN A 5 10.43 -26.49 -16.00
N ILE A 6 10.08 -25.23 -16.29
CA ILE A 6 9.88 -24.21 -15.25
C ILE A 6 8.49 -24.44 -14.65
N PRO A 7 8.38 -24.61 -13.31
CA PRO A 7 7.09 -24.74 -12.64
C PRO A 7 6.23 -23.48 -12.79
N GLU A 8 4.94 -23.65 -12.83
CA GLU A 8 3.99 -22.53 -12.78
C GLU A 8 3.97 -21.94 -11.38
N ILE A 9 3.82 -20.63 -11.28
CA ILE A 9 3.72 -19.88 -10.01
C ILE A 9 2.31 -19.32 -9.94
N ASP A 10 1.54 -19.75 -8.95
CA ASP A 10 0.15 -19.33 -8.76
C ASP A 10 0.03 -18.19 -7.74
N LEU A 11 0.97 -18.10 -6.82
CA LEU A 11 0.96 -17.14 -5.72
C LEU A 11 2.36 -16.54 -5.52
N VAL A 12 2.39 -15.22 -5.36
CA VAL A 12 3.60 -14.44 -5.01
C VAL A 12 3.28 -13.60 -3.78
N ILE A 13 4.05 -13.79 -2.71
CA ILE A 13 3.97 -13.00 -1.49
C ILE A 13 5.33 -12.33 -1.28
N VAL A 14 5.34 -11.01 -1.23
CA VAL A 14 6.57 -10.21 -1.07
C VAL A 14 6.26 -8.99 -0.20
N ASP A 15 6.89 -8.89 0.95
CA ASP A 15 6.92 -7.66 1.74
C ASP A 15 8.16 -6.85 1.38
N LEU A 16 8.01 -5.55 1.18
CA LEU A 16 9.11 -4.64 0.90
C LEU A 16 9.93 -4.34 2.16
N TYR A 17 11.17 -3.94 1.97
CA TYR A 17 11.99 -3.45 3.09
C TYR A 17 11.37 -2.18 3.72
N PRO A 18 11.50 -2.00 5.04
CA PRO A 18 10.86 -0.90 5.78
C PRO A 18 11.64 0.42 5.58
N PHE A 19 11.55 1.01 4.39
CA PHE A 19 12.31 2.21 4.02
C PHE A 19 11.91 3.41 4.87
N GLU A 20 10.61 3.74 4.97
CA GLU A 20 10.12 4.90 5.72
C GLU A 20 10.44 4.80 7.22
N GLU A 21 10.29 3.61 7.81
CA GLU A 21 10.63 3.35 9.21
C GLU A 21 12.14 3.55 9.44
N THR A 22 12.97 3.19 8.46
CA THR A 22 14.42 3.40 8.54
C THR A 22 14.76 4.88 8.44
N VAL A 23 14.15 5.63 7.52
CA VAL A 23 14.32 7.08 7.41
C VAL A 23 13.92 7.79 8.71
N ALA A 24 12.83 7.34 9.34
CA ALA A 24 12.36 7.90 10.61
C ALA A 24 13.27 7.56 11.82
N SER A 25 14.04 6.46 11.75
CA SER A 25 14.80 5.93 12.88
C SER A 25 16.29 6.30 12.87
N THR A 26 16.85 6.71 11.74
CA THR A 26 18.28 7.03 11.60
C THR A 26 18.54 8.12 10.58
N THR A 27 19.68 8.83 10.74
CA THR A 27 20.23 9.78 9.78
C THR A 27 21.42 9.20 9.00
N ASP A 28 21.77 7.92 9.24
CA ASP A 28 22.84 7.24 8.50
C ASP A 28 22.37 6.90 7.07
N GLU A 29 22.83 7.70 6.11
CA GLU A 29 22.47 7.56 4.71
C GLU A 29 22.75 6.16 4.16
N LYS A 30 23.84 5.51 4.59
CA LYS A 30 24.20 4.17 4.10
C LYS A 30 23.16 3.13 4.53
N LEU A 31 22.68 3.22 5.77
CA LEU A 31 21.64 2.33 6.27
C LEU A 31 20.30 2.58 5.58
N ILE A 32 19.99 3.83 5.25
CA ILE A 32 18.77 4.20 4.54
C ILE A 32 18.81 3.66 3.10
N ILE A 33 19.90 3.90 2.37
CA ILE A 33 20.07 3.45 0.98
C ILE A 33 20.00 1.92 0.87
N GLU A 34 20.55 1.19 1.84
CA GLU A 34 20.50 -0.28 1.88
C GLU A 34 19.05 -0.81 2.02
N LYS A 35 18.12 0.02 2.46
CA LYS A 35 16.68 -0.33 2.55
C LYS A 35 15.88 -0.01 1.30
N ILE A 36 16.53 0.44 0.23
CA ILE A 36 15.88 0.55 -1.08
C ILE A 36 15.82 -0.83 -1.71
N ASP A 37 14.64 -1.42 -1.66
CA ASP A 37 14.38 -2.74 -2.24
C ASP A 37 14.23 -2.63 -3.76
N ILE A 38 15.11 -3.31 -4.50
CA ILE A 38 15.08 -3.37 -5.96
C ILE A 38 14.28 -4.57 -6.44
N GLY A 39 14.54 -5.72 -5.85
CA GLY A 39 13.95 -6.99 -6.28
C GLY A 39 12.47 -7.12 -5.93
N GLY A 40 12.09 -6.70 -4.72
CA GLY A 40 10.72 -6.75 -4.24
C GLY A 40 9.73 -6.05 -5.15
N PRO A 41 9.89 -4.75 -5.45
CA PRO A 41 9.01 -4.04 -6.39
C PRO A 41 8.95 -4.68 -7.77
N SER A 42 10.08 -5.21 -8.28
CA SER A 42 10.12 -5.89 -9.58
C SER A 42 9.28 -7.15 -9.58
N MET A 43 9.40 -7.99 -8.55
CA MET A 43 8.62 -9.23 -8.41
C MET A 43 7.12 -8.94 -8.24
N ILE A 44 6.78 -7.97 -7.38
CA ILE A 44 5.40 -7.55 -7.14
C ILE A 44 4.76 -7.07 -8.45
N ARG A 45 5.42 -6.18 -9.19
CA ARG A 45 4.92 -5.63 -10.46
C ARG A 45 4.76 -6.70 -11.53
N ALA A 46 5.71 -7.65 -11.61
CA ALA A 46 5.62 -8.76 -12.56
C ALA A 46 4.41 -9.65 -12.26
N ALA A 47 4.21 -10.02 -10.99
CA ALA A 47 3.08 -10.82 -10.56
C ALA A 47 1.73 -10.09 -10.76
N ALA A 48 1.65 -8.81 -10.35
CA ALA A 48 0.46 -7.98 -10.52
C ALA A 48 0.06 -7.80 -11.99
N LYS A 49 1.04 -7.58 -12.87
CA LYS A 49 0.83 -7.54 -14.32
C LYS A 49 0.23 -8.84 -14.85
N ASN A 50 0.61 -9.98 -14.26
CA ASN A 50 0.14 -11.32 -14.64
C ASN A 50 -1.07 -11.80 -13.81
N HIS A 51 -1.87 -10.90 -13.26
CA HIS A 51 -3.02 -11.21 -12.40
C HIS A 51 -4.07 -12.13 -13.04
N ALA A 52 -4.06 -12.28 -14.36
CA ALA A 52 -4.92 -13.26 -15.03
C ALA A 52 -4.67 -14.70 -14.52
N SER A 53 -3.43 -15.00 -14.10
CA SER A 53 -3.01 -16.33 -13.67
C SER A 53 -2.40 -16.38 -12.26
N VAL A 54 -1.94 -15.24 -11.72
CA VAL A 54 -1.17 -15.17 -10.46
C VAL A 54 -1.88 -14.31 -9.42
N VAL A 55 -1.91 -14.78 -8.19
CA VAL A 55 -2.24 -13.95 -7.02
C VAL A 55 -0.97 -13.26 -6.53
N VAL A 56 -1.04 -11.97 -6.21
CA VAL A 56 0.06 -11.24 -5.59
C VAL A 56 -0.38 -10.60 -4.29
N VAL A 57 0.39 -10.78 -3.23
CA VAL A 57 0.19 -10.09 -1.95
C VAL A 57 1.47 -9.34 -1.59
N ALA A 58 1.37 -8.03 -1.44
CA ALA A 58 2.52 -7.14 -1.26
C ALA A 58 2.58 -6.50 0.14
N ALA A 59 1.65 -6.82 1.03
CA ALA A 59 1.62 -6.28 2.39
C ALA A 59 0.99 -7.25 3.37
N LYS A 60 1.55 -7.32 4.58
CA LYS A 60 1.07 -8.21 5.66
C LYS A 60 -0.39 -7.97 6.03
N LYS A 61 -0.89 -6.74 5.93
CA LYS A 61 -2.29 -6.40 6.21
C LYS A 61 -3.29 -7.16 5.33
N ASP A 62 -2.85 -7.68 4.17
CA ASP A 62 -3.71 -8.35 3.20
C ASP A 62 -3.64 -9.90 3.33
N TYR A 63 -2.84 -10.44 4.25
CA TYR A 63 -2.68 -11.89 4.44
C TYR A 63 -3.97 -12.57 4.89
N SER A 64 -4.68 -11.99 5.86
CA SER A 64 -5.95 -12.54 6.35
C SER A 64 -7.01 -12.62 5.25
N MET A 65 -7.09 -11.59 4.40
CA MET A 65 -8.01 -11.60 3.26
C MET A 65 -7.68 -12.73 2.27
N LEU A 66 -6.38 -12.98 2.01
CA LEU A 66 -5.97 -14.11 1.17
C LEU A 66 -6.34 -15.45 1.82
N GLU A 67 -6.03 -15.63 3.10
CA GLU A 67 -6.30 -16.85 3.85
C GLU A 67 -7.80 -17.18 3.85
N GLU A 68 -8.66 -16.22 4.12
CA GLU A 68 -10.12 -16.38 4.09
C GLU A 68 -10.62 -16.82 2.70
N ILE A 69 -10.11 -16.21 1.63
CA ILE A 69 -10.48 -16.57 0.26
C ILE A 69 -10.05 -18.02 -0.05
N LEU A 70 -8.81 -18.38 0.25
CA LEU A 70 -8.29 -19.72 -0.03
C LEU A 70 -9.03 -20.79 0.77
N ALA A 71 -9.34 -20.52 2.03
CA ALA A 71 -10.11 -21.43 2.88
C ALA A 71 -11.54 -21.63 2.36
N ALA A 72 -12.22 -20.54 1.97
CA ALA A 72 -13.59 -20.59 1.48
C ALA A 72 -13.73 -21.23 0.09
N GLN A 73 -12.68 -21.20 -0.74
CA GLN A 73 -12.72 -21.63 -2.13
C GLN A 73 -11.79 -22.82 -2.44
N SER A 74 -11.45 -23.62 -1.42
CA SER A 74 -10.59 -24.81 -1.58
C SER A 74 -9.26 -24.52 -2.30
N GLY A 75 -8.63 -23.39 -1.96
CA GLY A 75 -7.35 -22.96 -2.52
C GLY A 75 -7.46 -22.23 -3.86
N LEU A 76 -8.67 -21.96 -4.35
CA LEU A 76 -8.87 -21.28 -5.64
C LEU A 76 -9.15 -19.79 -5.44
N THR A 77 -8.91 -19.01 -6.51
CA THR A 77 -9.23 -17.58 -6.56
C THR A 77 -9.93 -17.24 -7.87
N THR A 78 -10.82 -16.24 -7.81
CA THR A 78 -11.46 -15.70 -9.03
C THR A 78 -10.55 -14.65 -9.69
N LEU A 79 -10.81 -14.34 -10.96
CA LEU A 79 -10.11 -13.27 -11.67
C LEU A 79 -10.32 -11.90 -10.99
N GLU A 80 -11.52 -11.64 -10.49
CA GLU A 80 -11.85 -10.40 -9.79
C GLU A 80 -11.02 -10.24 -8.51
N GLN A 81 -10.91 -11.31 -7.71
CA GLN A 81 -10.06 -11.33 -6.52
C GLN A 81 -8.59 -11.08 -6.85
N ARG A 82 -8.06 -11.76 -7.89
CA ARG A 82 -6.68 -11.53 -8.33
C ARG A 82 -6.46 -10.11 -8.83
N ARG A 83 -7.43 -9.51 -9.52
CA ARG A 83 -7.38 -8.10 -9.95
C ARG A 83 -7.38 -7.15 -8.77
N LYS A 84 -8.16 -7.43 -7.72
CA LYS A 84 -8.15 -6.66 -6.47
C LYS A 84 -6.78 -6.69 -5.81
N PHE A 85 -6.18 -7.87 -5.64
CA PHE A 85 -4.83 -7.99 -5.09
C PHE A 85 -3.78 -7.28 -5.95
N ALA A 86 -3.90 -7.34 -7.28
CA ALA A 86 -3.00 -6.61 -8.17
C ALA A 86 -3.11 -5.09 -8.00
N ALA A 87 -4.31 -4.55 -7.81
CA ALA A 87 -4.51 -3.13 -7.50
C ALA A 87 -3.82 -2.75 -6.18
N LEU A 88 -4.07 -3.50 -5.10
CA LEU A 88 -3.41 -3.29 -3.79
C LEU A 88 -1.88 -3.37 -3.90
N ALA A 89 -1.37 -4.32 -4.68
CA ALA A 89 0.07 -4.47 -4.90
C ALA A 89 0.68 -3.25 -5.62
N PHE A 90 0.01 -2.68 -6.62
CA PHE A 90 0.45 -1.45 -7.27
C PHE A 90 0.36 -0.23 -6.34
N GLU A 91 -0.64 -0.15 -5.45
CA GLU A 91 -0.72 0.90 -4.43
C GLU A 91 0.49 0.85 -3.48
N VAL A 92 0.87 -0.35 -3.01
CA VAL A 92 2.05 -0.55 -2.15
C VAL A 92 3.32 -0.07 -2.84
N VAL A 93 3.55 -0.51 -4.08
CA VAL A 93 4.77 -0.11 -4.83
C VAL A 93 4.78 1.38 -5.14
N ALA A 94 3.64 1.96 -5.52
CA ALA A 94 3.54 3.40 -5.80
C ALA A 94 3.86 4.23 -4.55
N HIS A 95 3.31 3.84 -3.38
CA HIS A 95 3.61 4.51 -2.11
C HIS A 95 5.10 4.42 -1.75
N TYR A 96 5.69 3.25 -1.91
CA TYR A 96 7.10 2.99 -1.67
C TYR A 96 8.01 3.87 -2.56
N ASP A 97 7.72 3.93 -3.87
CA ASP A 97 8.48 4.75 -4.81
C ASP A 97 8.33 6.26 -4.51
N VAL A 98 7.16 6.71 -4.09
CA VAL A 98 6.94 8.10 -3.67
C VAL A 98 7.77 8.44 -2.43
N ALA A 99 7.83 7.55 -1.44
CA ALA A 99 8.64 7.75 -0.23
C ALA A 99 10.13 7.88 -0.56
N ILE A 100 10.65 7.03 -1.45
CA ILE A 100 12.04 7.09 -1.92
C ILE A 100 12.29 8.39 -2.72
N ALA A 101 11.40 8.74 -3.64
CA ALA A 101 11.54 9.96 -4.44
C ALA A 101 11.56 11.22 -3.56
N ARG A 102 10.75 11.27 -2.51
CA ARG A 102 10.74 12.38 -1.53
C ARG A 102 12.04 12.47 -0.73
N TYR A 103 12.61 11.34 -0.36
CA TYR A 103 13.90 11.29 0.34
C TYR A 103 15.03 11.91 -0.49
N PHE A 104 15.10 11.59 -1.79
CA PHE A 104 16.16 12.09 -2.67
C PHE A 104 15.96 13.52 -3.16
N ASN A 105 14.72 13.99 -3.24
CA ASN A 105 14.43 15.29 -3.85
C ASN A 105 13.38 16.09 -3.05
N PRO A 106 13.75 16.57 -1.86
CA PRO A 106 12.82 17.23 -0.97
C PRO A 106 12.37 18.64 -1.44
N SER A 107 13.11 19.33 -2.32
CA SER A 107 12.90 20.76 -2.59
C SER A 107 12.76 21.19 -4.05
N GLU A 108 13.14 20.35 -5.02
CA GLU A 108 13.19 20.73 -6.45
C GLU A 108 12.44 19.74 -7.35
N ALA A 109 11.40 19.12 -6.84
CA ALA A 109 10.63 18.12 -7.59
C ALA A 109 9.93 18.76 -8.79
N LEU A 110 10.10 18.17 -9.99
CA LEU A 110 9.37 18.55 -11.21
C LEU A 110 7.90 18.13 -11.15
N TYR A 111 7.56 17.20 -10.27
CA TYR A 111 6.21 16.68 -10.10
C TYR A 111 5.80 16.79 -8.63
N PHE A 112 4.54 17.15 -8.40
CA PHE A 112 3.95 17.00 -7.08
C PHE A 112 3.63 15.51 -6.86
N LEU A 113 4.38 14.88 -5.96
CA LEU A 113 4.23 13.47 -5.61
C LEU A 113 3.77 13.37 -4.16
N GLU A 114 2.57 12.83 -3.96
CA GLU A 114 2.00 12.59 -2.65
C GLU A 114 1.34 11.21 -2.62
N SER A 115 1.57 10.48 -1.55
CA SER A 115 0.88 9.23 -1.26
C SER A 115 0.56 9.20 0.22
N VAL A 116 -0.71 9.27 0.53
CA VAL A 116 -1.20 9.31 1.91
C VAL A 116 -1.97 8.03 2.20
N THR A 117 -1.54 7.33 3.22
CA THR A 117 -2.20 6.13 3.75
C THR A 117 -3.13 6.51 4.92
N ASN A 118 -3.66 5.53 5.63
CA ASN A 118 -4.48 5.72 6.83
C ASN A 118 -5.78 6.51 6.59
N PRO A 119 -6.72 5.95 5.78
CA PRO A 119 -8.05 6.54 5.65
C PRO A 119 -8.77 6.49 6.98
N GLN A 120 -9.23 7.66 7.46
CA GLN A 120 -10.02 7.79 8.69
C GLN A 120 -11.46 8.15 8.31
N PRO A 121 -12.45 7.27 8.56
CA PRO A 121 -13.84 7.60 8.34
C PRO A 121 -14.26 8.76 9.22
N MET A 122 -14.89 9.76 8.63
CA MET A 122 -15.53 10.84 9.36
C MET A 122 -17.00 10.49 9.64
N ARG A 123 -17.63 11.16 10.61
CA ARG A 123 -19.05 10.94 10.94
C ARG A 123 -19.97 11.13 9.74
N TYR A 124 -19.67 12.09 8.88
CA TYR A 124 -20.37 12.39 7.62
C TYR A 124 -19.53 13.34 6.77
N GLY A 125 -19.85 13.44 5.48
CA GLY A 125 -19.26 14.38 4.54
C GLY A 125 -19.88 15.79 4.65
N GLU A 126 -19.97 16.52 3.54
CA GLU A 126 -20.58 17.85 3.48
C GLU A 126 -22.04 17.81 3.98
N ASN A 127 -22.77 16.78 3.59
CA ASN A 127 -24.14 16.54 4.06
C ASN A 127 -24.22 15.28 4.95
N PRO A 128 -25.20 15.21 5.88
CA PRO A 128 -25.31 14.11 6.86
C PRO A 128 -25.44 12.69 6.26
N HIS A 129 -25.91 12.57 5.03
CA HIS A 129 -26.08 11.29 4.34
C HIS A 129 -24.86 10.88 3.49
N GLN A 130 -23.85 11.73 3.40
CA GLN A 130 -22.62 11.48 2.64
C GLN A 130 -21.55 10.87 3.53
N HIS A 131 -20.77 9.95 2.96
CA HIS A 131 -19.58 9.44 3.60
C HIS A 131 -18.42 10.41 3.39
N GLY A 132 -17.72 10.75 4.47
CA GLY A 132 -16.48 11.50 4.43
C GLY A 132 -15.31 10.64 4.88
N VAL A 133 -14.16 10.83 4.26
CA VAL A 133 -12.92 10.16 4.63
C VAL A 133 -11.81 11.20 4.67
N PHE A 134 -11.07 11.23 5.77
CA PHE A 134 -9.83 11.98 5.88
C PHE A 134 -8.65 11.04 5.63
N TYR A 135 -7.72 11.45 4.79
CA TYR A 135 -6.48 10.71 4.55
C TYR A 135 -5.34 11.39 5.29
N GLY A 136 -4.63 10.63 6.12
CA GLY A 136 -3.51 11.11 6.92
C GLY A 136 -3.71 10.86 8.40
N ASN A 137 -2.79 11.39 9.22
CA ASN A 137 -2.84 11.30 10.66
C ASN A 137 -3.26 12.65 11.28
N LEU A 138 -4.53 12.77 11.64
CA LEU A 138 -5.04 13.99 12.29
C LEU A 138 -4.33 14.29 13.61
N GLY A 139 -3.90 13.27 14.34
CA GLY A 139 -3.20 13.43 15.62
C GLY A 139 -1.81 14.09 15.52
N GLU A 140 -1.23 14.12 14.33
CA GLU A 140 0.02 14.88 14.06
C GLU A 140 -0.24 16.36 13.81
N LEU A 141 -1.46 16.73 13.42
CA LEU A 141 -1.85 18.09 13.08
C LEU A 141 -2.62 18.77 14.21
N PHE A 142 -3.46 18.01 14.93
CA PHE A 142 -4.41 18.52 15.91
C PHE A 142 -4.52 17.58 17.11
N GLU A 143 -4.72 18.16 18.28
CA GLU A 143 -5.13 17.46 19.50
C GLU A 143 -6.60 17.75 19.76
N GLN A 144 -7.45 16.70 19.76
CA GLN A 144 -8.85 16.85 20.11
C GLN A 144 -9.01 16.85 21.62
N LEU A 145 -9.23 18.03 22.22
CA LEU A 145 -9.38 18.18 23.67
C LEU A 145 -10.75 17.74 24.17
N ASN A 146 -11.80 17.89 23.38
CA ASN A 146 -13.17 17.48 23.70
C ASN A 146 -14.06 17.44 22.47
N GLY A 147 -15.31 17.03 22.63
CA GLY A 147 -16.32 17.07 21.56
C GLY A 147 -16.56 15.71 20.89
N LYS A 148 -17.29 15.74 19.77
CA LYS A 148 -17.64 14.56 18.97
C LYS A 148 -16.56 14.30 17.93
N ASP A 149 -16.54 13.08 17.39
CA ASP A 149 -15.68 12.71 16.27
C ASP A 149 -15.84 13.68 15.09
N LEU A 150 -14.77 13.86 14.34
CA LEU A 150 -14.72 14.81 13.24
C LEU A 150 -15.75 14.51 12.14
N SER A 151 -16.24 15.59 11.56
CA SER A 151 -17.03 15.59 10.33
C SER A 151 -16.46 16.63 9.38
N TYR A 152 -16.89 16.63 8.13
CA TYR A 152 -16.48 17.64 7.14
C TYR A 152 -16.61 19.09 7.68
N ASN A 153 -17.72 19.42 8.32
CA ASN A 153 -18.00 20.77 8.85
C ASN A 153 -17.07 21.21 10.00
N ASN A 154 -16.24 20.33 10.54
CA ASN A 154 -15.25 20.69 11.56
C ASN A 154 -13.88 21.00 10.95
N LEU A 155 -13.68 20.71 9.65
CA LEU A 155 -12.42 20.91 8.92
C LEU A 155 -12.48 22.09 7.93
N VAL A 156 -13.64 22.73 7.77
CA VAL A 156 -13.89 23.85 6.85
C VAL A 156 -14.12 25.12 7.64
#